data_c03053d53f5ccefc8b429fd602886330
#
_entry.id   c03053d53f5ccefc8b429fd602886330
#
_cell.length_a   1.000
_cell.length_b   1.000
_cell.length_c   1.000
_cell.angle_alpha   90.00
_cell.angle_beta   90.00
_cell.angle_gamma   90.00
#
_symmetry.space_group_name_H-M   'P 1'
#
loop_
_entity.id
_entity.type
_entity.pdbx_description
1 polymer ?
#
loop_
_entity_poly.entity_id
_entity_poly.type
_entity_poly.pdbx_seq_one_letter_code
_entity_poly.pdbx_strand_id
1 'polypeptide(L)'
;YKTDIKKYFEYINKHNKNYDEIEKYIQSLSKSKYAKSTVNRKIVSISSFFSWCINQKKLNIKDIKQIKNIKTERKLPTILTSNYINNLLDTIPTSTSKEIRDRTIIEILYSSGLRVSELTNLKVNDLKNNKSLKVLGKGNKSRILPMTDKSYNYMNIWLSKYRSEYKNEKSGNYIFLGVRGGKISDREIQRIVNLRLGTFPHSIRHTFATHLLDGGADLRVVQEMLGHTDPSTTQIYTHVSKKQLKEKYKRTHPRG
;
A
#
# COMPACT_ATOMS: atom_id res chain seq x y z
N TYR A 1 -14.71 -0.61 8.06
CA TYR A 1 -15.97 0.13 7.95
C TYR A 1 -17.18 -0.71 8.43
N LYS A 2 -17.56 -1.80 7.71
CA LYS A 2 -18.75 -2.61 8.08
C LYS A 2 -18.75 -3.04 9.55
N THR A 3 -17.64 -3.57 10.05
CA THR A 3 -17.48 -4.01 11.45
C THR A 3 -17.59 -2.84 12.43
N ASP A 4 -17.12 -1.65 12.08
CA ASP A 4 -17.18 -0.48 12.97
C ASP A 4 -18.60 0.06 13.06
N ILE A 5 -19.30 0.08 11.93
CA ILE A 5 -20.71 0.48 11.86
C ILE A 5 -21.58 -0.51 12.64
N LYS A 6 -21.34 -1.84 12.45
CA LYS A 6 -22.07 -2.88 13.21
C LYS A 6 -21.91 -2.68 14.72
N LYS A 7 -20.68 -2.47 15.21
CA LYS A 7 -20.41 -2.23 16.63
C LYS A 7 -21.07 -0.95 17.16
N TYR A 8 -21.21 0.06 16.32
CA TYR A 8 -21.93 1.28 16.68
C TYR A 8 -23.42 1.02 16.88
N PHE A 9 -24.07 0.29 15.96
CA PHE A 9 -25.48 -0.07 16.10
C PHE A 9 -25.73 -1.04 17.26
N GLU A 10 -24.83 -1.99 17.52
CA GLU A 10 -24.89 -2.85 18.70
C GLU A 10 -24.85 -2.04 20.00
N TYR A 11 -24.00 -1.00 20.06
CA TYR A 11 -23.94 -0.09 21.20
C TYR A 11 -25.25 0.69 21.40
N ILE A 12 -25.81 1.24 20.33
CA ILE A 12 -27.07 1.98 20.37
C ILE A 12 -28.20 1.07 20.89
N ASN A 13 -28.37 -0.11 20.32
CA ASN A 13 -29.42 -1.05 20.70
C ASN A 13 -29.26 -1.48 22.16
N LYS A 14 -28.04 -1.80 22.60
CA LYS A 14 -27.77 -2.22 23.99
C LYS A 14 -28.12 -1.15 25.01
N HIS A 15 -27.99 0.12 24.66
CA HIS A 15 -28.18 1.25 25.58
C HIS A 15 -29.47 2.02 25.33
N ASN A 16 -30.35 1.50 24.47
CA ASN A 16 -31.63 2.10 24.07
C ASN A 16 -31.49 3.59 23.69
N LYS A 17 -30.51 3.90 22.84
CA LYS A 17 -30.12 5.27 22.44
C LYS A 17 -30.52 5.56 21.02
N ASN A 18 -30.68 6.85 20.73
CA ASN A 18 -30.90 7.31 19.36
C ASN A 18 -29.63 7.20 18.52
N TYR A 19 -29.77 7.04 17.20
CA TYR A 19 -28.66 6.88 16.26
C TYR A 19 -27.82 8.16 16.06
N ASP A 20 -28.28 9.31 16.53
CA ASP A 20 -27.59 10.59 16.52
C ASP A 20 -26.68 10.81 17.76
N GLU A 21 -26.76 9.95 18.78
CA GLU A 21 -25.91 10.03 19.99
C GLU A 21 -24.48 9.52 19.77
N ILE A 22 -23.87 9.92 18.67
CA ILE A 22 -22.51 9.49 18.29
C ILE A 22 -21.47 9.94 19.33
N GLU A 23 -21.65 11.12 19.92
CA GLU A 23 -20.72 11.64 20.92
C GLU A 23 -20.62 10.74 22.15
N LYS A 24 -21.75 10.20 22.62
CA LYS A 24 -21.75 9.26 23.76
C LYS A 24 -21.03 7.95 23.44
N TYR A 25 -21.14 7.48 22.18
CA TYR A 25 -20.37 6.34 21.73
C TYR A 25 -18.87 6.65 21.68
N ILE A 26 -18.47 7.80 21.17
CA ILE A 26 -17.07 8.24 21.14
C ILE A 26 -16.50 8.35 22.56
N GLN A 27 -17.24 8.91 23.49
CA GLN A 27 -16.85 8.97 24.90
C GLN A 27 -16.64 7.56 25.48
N SER A 28 -17.53 6.61 25.15
CA SER A 28 -17.38 5.22 25.58
C SER A 28 -16.13 4.54 25.00
N LEU A 29 -15.79 4.86 23.74
CA LEU A 29 -14.56 4.40 23.10
C LEU A 29 -13.30 5.02 23.72
N SER A 30 -13.36 6.29 24.12
CA SER A 30 -12.24 6.99 24.75
C SER A 30 -11.94 6.46 26.16
N LYS A 31 -12.96 5.96 26.85
CA LYS A 31 -12.82 5.27 28.16
C LYS A 31 -12.34 3.82 28.02
N SER A 32 -12.36 3.28 26.81
CA SER A 32 -11.90 1.91 26.53
C SER A 32 -10.38 1.90 26.27
N LYS A 33 -9.76 0.71 26.33
CA LYS A 33 -8.32 0.52 26.07
C LYS A 33 -7.93 0.62 24.57
N TYR A 34 -8.74 1.27 23.72
CA TYR A 34 -8.41 1.43 22.30
C TYR A 34 -7.35 2.52 22.08
N ALA A 35 -6.41 2.26 21.16
CA ALA A 35 -5.49 3.30 20.70
C ALA A 35 -6.25 4.46 20.03
N LYS A 36 -5.79 5.71 20.20
CA LYS A 36 -6.40 6.92 19.59
C LYS A 36 -6.64 6.78 18.08
N SER A 37 -5.71 6.13 17.35
CA SER A 37 -5.85 5.85 15.91
C SER A 37 -7.03 4.92 15.60
N THR A 38 -7.27 3.92 16.47
CA THR A 38 -8.41 3.00 16.34
C THR A 38 -9.72 3.74 16.58
N VAL A 39 -9.77 4.62 17.58
CA VAL A 39 -10.95 5.45 17.86
C VAL A 39 -11.24 6.35 16.66
N ASN A 40 -10.23 7.07 16.15
CA ASN A 40 -10.39 7.92 14.96
C ASN A 40 -10.88 7.14 13.74
N ARG A 41 -10.35 5.94 13.48
CA ARG A 41 -10.82 5.10 12.37
C ARG A 41 -12.30 4.75 12.51
N LYS A 42 -12.76 4.45 13.73
CA LYS A 42 -14.18 4.17 14.01
C LYS A 42 -15.04 5.43 13.79
N ILE A 43 -14.59 6.58 14.26
CA ILE A 43 -15.25 7.88 14.05
C ILE A 43 -15.41 8.13 12.55
N VAL A 44 -14.34 8.04 11.77
CA VAL A 44 -14.37 8.25 10.31
C VAL A 44 -15.33 7.28 9.63
N SER A 45 -15.34 6.01 10.06
CA SER A 45 -16.25 5.00 9.49
C SER A 45 -17.73 5.36 9.69
N ILE A 46 -18.06 5.82 10.90
CA ILE A 46 -19.43 6.21 11.26
C ILE A 46 -19.82 7.51 10.55
N SER A 47 -18.97 8.53 10.57
CA SER A 47 -19.23 9.80 9.89
C SER A 47 -19.42 9.61 8.37
N SER A 48 -18.60 8.77 7.74
CA SER A 48 -18.75 8.46 6.31
C SER A 48 -20.06 7.73 6.02
N PHE A 49 -20.49 6.83 6.90
CA PHE A 49 -21.76 6.13 6.76
C PHE A 49 -22.94 7.10 6.83
N PHE A 50 -22.98 7.97 7.85
CA PHE A 50 -24.07 8.94 7.98
C PHE A 50 -24.06 9.97 6.85
N SER A 51 -22.89 10.46 6.42
CA SER A 51 -22.78 11.34 5.26
C SER A 51 -23.35 10.67 4.00
N TRP A 52 -23.08 9.38 3.80
CA TRP A 52 -23.65 8.63 2.69
C TRP A 52 -25.19 8.51 2.82
N CYS A 53 -25.70 8.22 4.00
CA CYS A 53 -27.16 8.12 4.23
C CYS A 53 -27.88 9.45 3.93
N ILE A 54 -27.28 10.58 4.32
CA ILE A 54 -27.83 11.92 4.04
C ILE A 54 -27.83 12.18 2.53
N ASN A 55 -26.70 11.93 1.86
CA ASN A 55 -26.59 12.14 0.42
C ASN A 55 -27.59 11.28 -0.38
N GLN A 56 -27.95 10.11 0.14
CA GLN A 56 -28.97 9.23 -0.43
C GLN A 56 -30.40 9.62 -0.01
N LYS A 57 -30.60 10.76 0.68
CA LYS A 57 -31.90 11.20 1.24
C LYS A 57 -32.62 10.14 2.11
N LYS A 58 -31.87 9.19 2.67
CA LYS A 58 -32.40 8.12 3.54
C LYS A 58 -32.56 8.58 4.98
N LEU A 59 -31.88 9.64 5.38
CA LEU A 59 -31.97 10.24 6.70
C LEU A 59 -32.04 11.78 6.51
N ASN A 60 -33.00 12.40 7.21
CA ASN A 60 -33.13 13.84 7.27
C ASN A 60 -32.59 14.30 8.63
N ILE A 61 -31.25 14.31 8.77
CA ILE A 61 -30.58 14.71 10.00
C ILE A 61 -30.06 16.11 9.80
N LYS A 62 -30.75 17.09 10.40
CA LYS A 62 -30.32 18.51 10.38
C LYS A 62 -29.04 18.74 11.19
N ASP A 63 -28.66 17.83 12.10
CA ASP A 63 -27.60 18.01 13.08
C ASP A 63 -26.70 16.77 13.25
N ILE A 64 -26.10 16.26 12.17
CA ILE A 64 -24.84 15.58 12.42
C ILE A 64 -23.81 16.69 12.69
N LYS A 65 -23.68 17.08 13.94
CA LYS A 65 -22.57 17.92 14.39
C LYS A 65 -21.29 17.33 13.82
N GLN A 66 -20.48 18.16 13.18
CA GLN A 66 -19.20 17.72 12.63
C GLN A 66 -18.39 17.03 13.73
N ILE A 67 -18.35 15.71 13.67
CA ILE A 67 -17.65 14.90 14.65
C ILE A 67 -16.17 15.20 14.51
N LYS A 68 -15.61 15.92 15.46
CA LYS A 68 -14.19 16.26 15.45
C LYS A 68 -13.36 15.00 15.72
N ASN A 69 -12.42 14.71 14.85
CA ASN A 69 -11.43 13.68 15.09
C ASN A 69 -10.60 14.02 16.34
N ILE A 70 -10.27 13.01 17.14
CA ILE A 70 -9.35 13.18 18.26
C ILE A 70 -7.97 13.53 17.67
N LYS A 71 -7.38 14.64 18.12
CA LYS A 71 -6.02 15.01 17.69
C LYS A 71 -5.07 13.88 18.05
N THR A 72 -4.49 13.27 17.04
CA THR A 72 -3.40 12.30 17.18
C THR A 72 -2.12 12.97 16.73
N GLU A 73 -1.07 12.80 17.49
CA GLU A 73 0.26 13.14 17.00
C GLU A 73 0.52 12.31 15.74
N ARG A 74 0.74 12.97 14.61
CA ARG A 74 1.18 12.31 13.40
C ARG A 74 2.64 11.92 13.62
N LYS A 75 2.90 10.67 13.97
CA LYS A 75 4.25 10.14 13.86
C LYS A 75 4.67 10.27 12.40
N LEU A 76 5.68 11.08 12.15
CA LEU A 76 6.28 11.14 10.82
C LEU A 76 6.70 9.72 10.43
N PRO A 77 6.38 9.26 9.21
CA PRO A 77 6.83 7.96 8.76
C PRO A 77 8.37 7.92 8.81
N THR A 78 8.91 6.85 9.35
CA THR A 78 10.37 6.65 9.40
C THR A 78 10.86 6.45 7.97
N ILE A 79 11.59 7.43 7.45
CA ILE A 79 12.29 7.34 6.18
C ILE A 79 13.62 6.63 6.46
N LEU A 80 13.87 5.54 5.75
CA LEU A 80 15.14 4.84 5.82
C LEU A 80 16.15 5.56 4.92
N THR A 81 17.37 5.79 5.37
CA THR A 81 18.42 6.38 4.49
C THR A 81 18.80 5.40 3.38
N SER A 82 19.30 5.92 2.24
CA SER A 82 19.67 5.08 1.08
C SER A 82 20.72 4.03 1.45
N ASN A 83 21.73 4.41 2.23
CA ASN A 83 22.77 3.50 2.68
C ASN A 83 22.19 2.42 3.60
N TYR A 84 21.33 2.81 4.54
CA TYR A 84 20.73 1.86 5.49
C TYR A 84 19.85 0.82 4.79
N ILE A 85 18.93 1.24 3.92
CA ILE A 85 18.07 0.29 3.21
C ILE A 85 18.86 -0.59 2.23
N ASN A 86 19.89 -0.05 1.57
CA ASN A 86 20.74 -0.83 0.69
C ASN A 86 21.51 -1.92 1.45
N ASN A 87 22.10 -1.57 2.59
CA ASN A 87 22.79 -2.53 3.45
C ASN A 87 21.82 -3.62 3.96
N LEU A 88 20.64 -3.21 4.47
CA LEU A 88 19.63 -4.18 4.91
C LEU A 88 19.20 -5.13 3.78
N LEU A 89 18.96 -4.59 2.60
CA LEU A 89 18.63 -5.40 1.44
C LEU A 89 19.76 -6.41 1.14
N ASP A 90 21.00 -6.00 1.16
CA ASP A 90 22.12 -6.86 0.80
C ASP A 90 22.45 -7.93 1.88
N THR A 91 21.95 -7.75 3.12
CA THR A 91 22.06 -8.76 4.19
C THR A 91 20.91 -9.79 4.21
N ILE A 92 19.84 -9.61 3.43
CA ILE A 92 18.76 -10.62 3.38
C ILE A 92 19.31 -11.91 2.77
N PRO A 93 19.24 -13.06 3.50
CA PRO A 93 19.73 -14.33 2.99
C PRO A 93 19.01 -14.75 1.70
N THR A 94 19.68 -15.55 0.88
CA THR A 94 19.18 -16.03 -0.42
C THR A 94 19.44 -17.53 -0.61
N SER A 95 19.59 -18.28 0.48
CA SER A 95 19.92 -19.70 0.47
C SER A 95 18.70 -20.60 0.22
N THR A 96 17.51 -20.14 0.54
CA THR A 96 16.27 -20.89 0.42
C THR A 96 15.26 -20.20 -0.51
N SER A 97 14.34 -20.97 -1.08
CA SER A 97 13.27 -20.42 -1.92
C SER A 97 12.42 -19.37 -1.20
N LYS A 98 12.19 -19.56 0.11
CA LYS A 98 11.49 -18.58 0.96
C LYS A 98 12.28 -17.26 1.06
N GLU A 99 13.58 -17.34 1.23
CA GLU A 99 14.44 -16.15 1.35
C GLU A 99 14.54 -15.41 0.01
N ILE A 100 14.68 -16.13 -1.09
CA ILE A 100 14.62 -15.54 -2.44
C ILE A 100 13.29 -14.85 -2.69
N ARG A 101 12.17 -15.47 -2.31
CA ARG A 101 10.85 -14.85 -2.39
C ARG A 101 10.77 -13.56 -1.58
N ASP A 102 11.15 -13.64 -0.31
CA ASP A 102 11.10 -12.52 0.61
C ASP A 102 11.99 -11.36 0.12
N ARG A 103 13.21 -11.68 -0.35
CA ARG A 103 14.14 -10.71 -0.96
C ARG A 103 13.53 -10.07 -2.20
N THR A 104 13.00 -10.86 -3.12
CA THR A 104 12.37 -10.36 -4.36
C THR A 104 11.22 -9.41 -4.05
N ILE A 105 10.36 -9.76 -3.10
CA ILE A 105 9.25 -8.92 -2.65
C ILE A 105 9.75 -7.54 -2.21
N ILE A 106 10.77 -7.50 -1.38
CA ILE A 106 11.28 -6.25 -0.79
C ILE A 106 12.00 -5.42 -1.87
N GLU A 107 12.80 -6.05 -2.73
CA GLU A 107 13.44 -5.37 -3.87
C GLU A 107 12.40 -4.71 -4.79
N ILE A 108 11.30 -5.41 -5.08
CA ILE A 108 10.23 -4.85 -5.91
C ILE A 108 9.51 -3.70 -5.20
N LEU A 109 9.19 -3.84 -3.91
CA LEU A 109 8.55 -2.77 -3.15
C LEU A 109 9.42 -1.51 -3.14
N TYR A 110 10.71 -1.65 -2.93
CA TYR A 110 11.63 -0.51 -2.87
C TYR A 110 11.92 0.06 -4.27
N SER A 111 12.11 -0.78 -5.29
CA SER A 111 12.39 -0.29 -6.63
C SER A 111 11.19 0.34 -7.35
N SER A 112 9.97 -0.01 -6.97
CA SER A 112 8.77 0.40 -7.73
C SER A 112 7.78 1.21 -6.90
N GLY A 113 7.97 1.31 -5.60
CA GLY A 113 7.06 2.02 -4.69
C GLY A 113 5.63 1.49 -4.71
N LEU A 114 5.43 0.20 -5.00
CA LEU A 114 4.09 -0.42 -5.10
C LEU A 114 3.31 -0.37 -3.79
N ARG A 115 1.98 -0.27 -3.90
CA ARG A 115 1.10 -0.63 -2.78
C ARG A 115 1.13 -2.14 -2.56
N VAL A 116 0.94 -2.59 -1.32
CA VAL A 116 0.88 -4.03 -1.01
C VAL A 116 -0.13 -4.75 -1.89
N SER A 117 -1.33 -4.19 -2.02
CA SER A 117 -2.38 -4.78 -2.86
C SER A 117 -2.04 -4.81 -4.35
N GLU A 118 -1.22 -3.89 -4.85
CA GLU A 118 -0.72 -3.90 -6.22
C GLU A 118 0.30 -5.04 -6.40
N LEU A 119 1.24 -5.19 -5.46
CA LEU A 119 2.23 -6.26 -5.47
C LEU A 119 1.59 -7.64 -5.42
N THR A 120 0.64 -7.87 -4.49
CA THR A 120 -0.01 -9.17 -4.34
C THR A 120 -0.85 -9.57 -5.56
N ASN A 121 -1.29 -8.59 -6.37
CA ASN A 121 -2.06 -8.82 -7.58
C ASN A 121 -1.23 -8.92 -8.86
N LEU A 122 0.09 -8.75 -8.80
CA LEU A 122 0.96 -8.90 -9.97
C LEU A 122 0.85 -10.31 -10.56
N LYS A 123 0.72 -10.37 -11.88
CA LYS A 123 0.69 -11.60 -12.66
C LYS A 123 1.99 -11.76 -13.45
N VAL A 124 2.33 -12.99 -13.80
CA VAL A 124 3.57 -13.29 -14.56
C VAL A 124 3.64 -12.48 -15.85
N ASN A 125 2.51 -12.30 -16.55
CA ASN A 125 2.44 -11.52 -17.79
C ASN A 125 2.60 -9.99 -17.60
N ASP A 126 2.60 -9.51 -16.34
CA ASP A 126 2.83 -8.11 -16.05
C ASP A 126 4.31 -7.73 -16.05
N LEU A 127 5.21 -8.71 -15.89
CA LEU A 127 6.65 -8.52 -16.09
C LEU A 127 6.95 -8.40 -17.57
N LYS A 128 7.70 -7.35 -17.97
CA LYS A 128 8.09 -7.10 -19.34
C LYS A 128 9.60 -7.26 -19.53
N ASN A 129 10.01 -7.75 -20.70
CA ASN A 129 11.43 -8.01 -21.02
C ASN A 129 12.31 -6.75 -20.98
N ASN A 130 11.71 -5.57 -21.09
CA ASN A 130 12.41 -4.28 -21.01
C ASN A 130 12.65 -3.80 -19.57
N LYS A 131 12.64 -4.69 -18.57
CA LYS A 131 12.80 -4.40 -17.15
C LYS A 131 11.74 -3.41 -16.64
N SER A 132 10.47 -3.71 -16.91
CA SER A 132 9.36 -2.93 -16.39
C SER A 132 8.21 -3.81 -15.93
N LEU A 133 7.38 -3.28 -15.05
CA LEU A 133 6.16 -3.91 -14.52
C LEU A 133 4.93 -3.14 -14.99
N LYS A 134 3.95 -3.85 -15.52
CA LYS A 134 2.60 -3.31 -15.73
C LYS A 134 1.82 -3.46 -14.43
N VAL A 135 1.34 -2.37 -13.87
CA VAL A 135 0.65 -2.35 -12.58
C VAL A 135 -0.76 -1.81 -12.75
N LEU A 136 -1.73 -2.55 -12.24
CA LEU A 136 -3.13 -2.13 -12.23
C LEU A 136 -3.42 -1.37 -10.94
N GLY A 137 -3.76 -0.09 -11.06
CA GLY A 137 -4.09 0.79 -9.95
C GLY A 137 -5.60 0.92 -9.68
N LYS A 138 -5.97 1.84 -8.81
CA LYS A 138 -7.36 2.15 -8.47
C LYS A 138 -8.12 2.61 -9.73
N GLY A 139 -9.36 2.16 -9.89
CA GLY A 139 -10.20 2.51 -11.05
C GLY A 139 -9.80 1.84 -12.36
N ASN A 140 -9.14 0.67 -12.30
CA ASN A 140 -8.71 -0.11 -13.47
C ASN A 140 -7.71 0.61 -14.40
N LYS A 141 -7.06 1.68 -13.92
CA LYS A 141 -6.01 2.39 -14.66
C LYS A 141 -4.69 1.66 -14.52
N SER A 142 -4.07 1.29 -15.63
CA SER A 142 -2.75 0.63 -15.62
C SER A 142 -1.64 1.66 -15.84
N ARG A 143 -0.50 1.43 -15.14
CA ARG A 143 0.75 2.16 -15.37
C ARG A 143 1.90 1.21 -15.56
N ILE A 144 2.96 1.67 -16.21
CA ILE A 144 4.20 0.91 -16.39
C ILE A 144 5.27 1.54 -15.52
N LEU A 145 5.86 0.72 -14.65
CA LEU A 145 6.93 1.13 -13.75
C LEU A 145 8.25 0.51 -14.19
N PRO A 146 9.35 1.29 -14.24
CA PRO A 146 10.67 0.74 -14.43
C PRO A 146 11.11 -0.08 -13.23
N MET A 147 12.04 -0.99 -13.43
CA MET A 147 12.67 -1.81 -12.41
C MET A 147 14.17 -1.53 -12.39
N THR A 148 14.80 -1.64 -11.22
CA THR A 148 16.27 -1.69 -11.13
C THR A 148 16.78 -3.02 -11.67
N ASP A 149 18.05 -3.07 -12.05
CA ASP A 149 18.67 -4.31 -12.52
C ASP A 149 18.64 -5.41 -11.44
N LYS A 150 18.90 -5.04 -10.19
CA LYS A 150 18.81 -5.97 -9.05
C LYS A 150 17.40 -6.55 -8.88
N SER A 151 16.37 -5.69 -8.86
CA SER A 151 14.98 -6.15 -8.69
C SER A 151 14.51 -7.03 -9.85
N TYR A 152 14.92 -6.72 -11.09
CA TYR A 152 14.61 -7.53 -12.25
C TYR A 152 15.31 -8.91 -12.21
N ASN A 153 16.58 -8.95 -11.80
CA ASN A 153 17.33 -10.20 -11.66
C ASN A 153 16.71 -11.12 -10.58
N TYR A 154 16.40 -10.58 -9.40
CA TYR A 154 15.71 -11.36 -8.35
C TYR A 154 14.34 -11.85 -8.79
N MET A 155 13.58 -11.04 -9.55
CA MET A 155 12.29 -11.45 -10.12
C MET A 155 12.46 -12.63 -11.07
N ASN A 156 13.46 -12.60 -11.95
CA ASN A 156 13.73 -13.72 -12.88
C ASN A 156 14.18 -14.97 -12.13
N ILE A 157 15.07 -14.84 -11.14
CA ILE A 157 15.49 -15.99 -10.32
C ILE A 157 14.27 -16.62 -9.62
N TRP A 158 13.42 -15.80 -9.01
CA TRP A 158 12.19 -16.26 -8.38
C TRP A 158 11.29 -17.02 -9.36
N LEU A 159 10.99 -16.41 -10.51
CA LEU A 159 10.07 -16.98 -11.49
C LEU A 159 10.59 -18.27 -12.15
N SER A 160 11.88 -18.31 -12.47
CA SER A 160 12.46 -19.43 -13.23
C SER A 160 12.85 -20.62 -12.36
N LYS A 161 13.28 -20.39 -11.10
CA LYS A 161 13.84 -21.45 -10.27
C LYS A 161 12.94 -21.86 -9.10
N TYR A 162 12.35 -20.90 -8.39
CA TYR A 162 11.77 -21.17 -7.07
C TYR A 162 10.25 -21.08 -6.99
N ARG A 163 9.61 -20.31 -7.90
CA ARG A 163 8.16 -20.17 -7.87
C ARG A 163 7.42 -21.50 -8.06
N SER A 164 8.01 -22.42 -8.83
CA SER A 164 7.44 -23.75 -9.06
C SER A 164 7.26 -24.59 -7.79
N GLU A 165 8.11 -24.41 -6.79
CA GLU A 165 8.02 -25.09 -5.49
C GLU A 165 6.75 -24.71 -4.71
N TYR A 166 6.19 -23.53 -4.96
CA TYR A 166 4.96 -23.03 -4.35
C TYR A 166 3.72 -23.25 -5.22
N LYS A 167 3.90 -23.73 -6.45
CA LYS A 167 2.82 -23.82 -7.43
C LYS A 167 1.88 -25.00 -7.13
N ASN A 168 0.57 -24.72 -7.13
CA ASN A 168 -0.49 -25.73 -7.12
C ASN A 168 -1.72 -25.20 -7.90
N GLU A 169 -2.84 -25.89 -7.85
CA GLU A 169 -4.08 -25.55 -8.56
C GLU A 169 -4.61 -24.15 -8.20
N LYS A 170 -4.33 -23.64 -6.97
CA LYS A 170 -4.79 -22.33 -6.47
C LYS A 170 -3.88 -21.18 -6.89
N SER A 171 -2.73 -21.47 -7.52
CA SER A 171 -1.69 -20.47 -7.80
C SER A 171 -2.07 -19.47 -8.88
N GLY A 172 -2.93 -19.86 -9.80
CA GLY A 172 -3.25 -19.02 -10.94
C GLY A 172 -1.99 -18.47 -11.61
N ASN A 173 -2.10 -17.29 -12.16
CA ASN A 173 -0.98 -16.62 -12.84
C ASN A 173 -0.29 -15.54 -11.96
N TYR A 174 -0.46 -15.60 -10.63
CA TYR A 174 0.16 -14.64 -9.72
C TYR A 174 1.68 -14.84 -9.63
N ILE A 175 2.44 -13.74 -9.57
CA ILE A 175 3.90 -13.79 -9.38
C ILE A 175 4.24 -14.35 -8.01
N PHE A 176 3.70 -13.76 -6.96
CA PHE A 176 4.02 -14.15 -5.58
C PHE A 176 2.96 -15.08 -5.00
N LEU A 177 3.43 -16.22 -4.53
CA LEU A 177 2.61 -17.27 -3.94
C LEU A 177 2.87 -17.36 -2.44
N GLY A 178 1.80 -17.60 -1.68
CA GLY A 178 1.88 -17.93 -0.27
C GLY A 178 2.27 -19.39 -0.05
N VAL A 179 2.56 -19.77 1.17
CA VAL A 179 2.99 -21.15 1.56
C VAL A 179 1.98 -22.21 1.14
N ARG A 180 0.70 -21.85 1.02
CA ARG A 180 -0.37 -22.75 0.59
C ARG A 180 -0.61 -22.76 -0.93
N GLY A 181 0.32 -22.18 -1.69
CA GLY A 181 0.29 -22.18 -3.17
C GLY A 181 -0.66 -21.16 -3.81
N GLY A 182 -1.58 -20.57 -3.09
CA GLY A 182 -2.43 -19.50 -3.61
C GLY A 182 -1.72 -18.14 -3.64
N LYS A 183 -2.42 -17.11 -4.14
CA LYS A 183 -1.92 -15.73 -4.10
C LYS A 183 -1.45 -15.36 -2.69
N ILE A 184 -0.26 -14.75 -2.58
CA ILE A 184 0.24 -14.24 -1.30
C ILE A 184 -0.69 -13.16 -0.74
N SER A 185 -0.91 -13.17 0.57
CA SER A 185 -1.78 -12.20 1.22
C SER A 185 -1.06 -10.89 1.56
N ASP A 186 -1.81 -9.79 1.63
CA ASP A 186 -1.29 -8.49 2.08
C ASP A 186 -0.67 -8.58 3.48
N ARG A 187 -1.27 -9.41 4.36
CA ARG A 187 -0.78 -9.64 5.72
C ARG A 187 0.57 -10.37 5.74
N GLU A 188 0.78 -11.31 4.83
CA GLU A 188 2.06 -12.02 4.69
C GLU A 188 3.16 -11.07 4.21
N ILE A 189 2.87 -10.20 3.24
CA ILE A 189 3.80 -9.15 2.80
C ILE A 189 4.17 -8.22 3.96
N GLN A 190 3.19 -7.77 4.75
CA GLN A 190 3.45 -6.93 5.93
C GLN A 190 4.36 -7.64 6.93
N ARG A 191 4.12 -8.93 7.18
CA ARG A 191 4.95 -9.76 8.07
C ARG A 191 6.37 -9.92 7.55
N ILE A 192 6.54 -10.18 6.25
CA ILE A 192 7.86 -10.30 5.61
C ILE A 192 8.65 -9.00 5.76
N VAL A 193 8.06 -7.88 5.41
CA VAL A 193 8.71 -6.56 5.50
C VAL A 193 9.08 -6.22 6.93
N ASN A 194 8.19 -6.46 7.88
CA ASN A 194 8.47 -6.21 9.29
C ASN A 194 9.59 -7.11 9.81
N LEU A 195 9.57 -8.40 9.48
CA LEU A 195 10.59 -9.36 9.91
C LEU A 195 11.98 -9.03 9.34
N ARG A 196 12.05 -8.62 8.09
CA ARG A 196 13.33 -8.41 7.37
C ARG A 196 13.90 -7.00 7.52
N LEU A 197 13.03 -5.99 7.67
CA LEU A 197 13.44 -4.59 7.70
C LEU A 197 13.01 -3.82 8.95
N GLY A 198 12.29 -4.44 9.89
CA GLY A 198 11.76 -3.78 11.09
C GLY A 198 10.76 -2.65 10.80
N THR A 199 10.19 -2.60 9.61
CA THR A 199 9.30 -1.51 9.16
C THR A 199 8.04 -2.05 8.44
N PHE A 200 7.27 -1.16 7.82
CA PHE A 200 6.04 -1.49 7.11
C PHE A 200 6.16 -1.17 5.61
N PRO A 201 5.42 -1.86 4.73
CA PRO A 201 5.45 -1.60 3.29
C PRO A 201 5.15 -0.15 2.90
N HIS A 202 4.28 0.52 3.65
CA HIS A 202 3.97 1.93 3.41
C HIS A 202 5.18 2.85 3.64
N SER A 203 6.00 2.54 4.66
CA SER A 203 7.26 3.26 4.90
C SER A 203 8.27 3.05 3.77
N ILE A 204 8.37 1.83 3.21
CA ILE A 204 9.23 1.56 2.03
C ILE A 204 8.78 2.38 0.84
N ARG A 205 7.48 2.45 0.57
CA ARG A 205 6.94 3.27 -0.51
C ARG A 205 7.20 4.76 -0.29
N HIS A 206 7.13 5.23 0.96
CA HIS A 206 7.46 6.62 1.29
C HIS A 206 8.96 6.88 1.11
N THR A 207 9.81 5.98 1.59
CA THR A 207 11.27 6.00 1.37
C THR A 207 11.61 6.04 -0.12
N PHE A 208 10.96 5.20 -0.95
CA PHE A 208 11.12 5.23 -2.41
C PHE A 208 10.81 6.62 -2.98
N ALA A 209 9.68 7.21 -2.60
CA ALA A 209 9.29 8.54 -3.09
C ALA A 209 10.31 9.61 -2.70
N THR A 210 10.74 9.61 -1.44
CA THR A 210 11.74 10.57 -0.92
C THR A 210 13.07 10.42 -1.64
N HIS A 211 13.57 9.19 -1.78
CA HIS A 211 14.86 8.96 -2.45
C HIS A 211 14.87 9.37 -3.93
N LEU A 212 13.75 9.21 -4.63
CA LEU A 212 13.65 9.72 -6.00
C LEU A 212 13.69 11.25 -6.04
N LEU A 213 12.98 11.91 -5.11
CA LEU A 213 12.99 13.38 -5.01
C LEU A 213 14.38 13.91 -4.63
N ASP A 214 15.02 13.30 -3.64
CA ASP A 214 16.37 13.63 -3.21
C ASP A 214 17.40 13.41 -4.34
N GLY A 215 17.17 12.40 -5.18
CA GLY A 215 17.95 12.13 -6.40
C GLY A 215 17.65 13.11 -7.56
N GLY A 216 16.76 14.09 -7.35
CA GLY A 216 16.43 15.11 -8.36
C GLY A 216 15.31 14.71 -9.33
N ALA A 217 14.50 13.70 -8.99
CA ALA A 217 13.30 13.42 -9.78
C ALA A 217 12.24 14.51 -9.60
N ASP A 218 11.55 14.84 -10.67
CA ASP A 218 10.42 15.76 -10.62
C ASP A 218 9.26 15.16 -9.78
N LEU A 219 8.65 15.98 -8.92
CA LEU A 219 7.54 15.55 -8.05
C LEU A 219 6.40 14.89 -8.83
N ARG A 220 6.09 15.39 -10.02
CA ARG A 220 5.01 14.86 -10.87
C ARG A 220 5.36 13.47 -11.40
N VAL A 221 6.60 13.25 -11.79
CA VAL A 221 7.11 11.92 -12.19
C VAL A 221 6.95 10.93 -11.06
N VAL A 222 7.31 11.32 -9.84
CA VAL A 222 7.13 10.49 -8.65
C VAL A 222 5.65 10.21 -8.37
N GLN A 223 4.78 11.22 -8.47
CA GLN A 223 3.33 11.06 -8.31
C GLN A 223 2.72 10.11 -9.35
N GLU A 224 3.14 10.20 -10.61
CA GLU A 224 2.72 9.29 -11.68
C GLU A 224 3.17 7.86 -11.39
N MET A 225 4.43 7.65 -11.02
CA MET A 225 4.94 6.35 -10.63
C MET A 225 4.17 5.76 -9.45
N LEU A 226 3.80 6.57 -8.48
CA LEU A 226 3.01 6.16 -7.33
C LEU A 226 1.52 5.92 -7.66
N GLY A 227 1.02 6.41 -8.78
CA GLY A 227 -0.39 6.31 -9.16
C GLY A 227 -1.28 7.12 -8.23
N HIS A 228 -0.91 8.37 -7.96
CA HIS A 228 -1.76 9.35 -7.31
C HIS A 228 -2.69 9.92 -8.38
N THR A 229 -3.96 9.55 -8.30
CA THR A 229 -5.00 10.06 -9.20
C THR A 229 -5.61 11.32 -8.59
N ASP A 230 -4.95 12.44 -8.70
CA ASP A 230 -5.62 13.71 -8.58
C ASP A 230 -6.16 14.07 -9.98
N PRO A 231 -7.49 14.22 -10.17
CA PRO A 231 -8.06 14.52 -11.49
C PRO A 231 -7.60 15.87 -12.06
N SER A 232 -7.16 16.80 -11.22
CA SER A 232 -6.71 18.13 -11.64
C SER A 232 -5.37 18.12 -12.38
N THR A 233 -4.58 17.04 -12.29
CA THR A 233 -3.25 16.95 -12.89
C THR A 233 -3.19 16.09 -14.16
N THR A 234 -4.27 15.39 -14.53
CA THR A 234 -4.27 14.42 -15.64
C THR A 234 -4.26 15.10 -17.03
N GLN A 235 -4.55 16.39 -17.15
CA GLN A 235 -4.67 17.07 -18.46
C GLN A 235 -3.34 17.53 -19.08
N ILE A 236 -2.19 17.47 -18.38
CA ILE A 236 -0.97 18.09 -18.88
C ILE A 236 0.13 17.09 -19.32
N TYR A 237 0.02 15.80 -19.00
CA TYR A 237 1.11 14.82 -19.19
C TYR A 237 0.82 13.63 -20.10
N THR A 238 0.38 13.91 -21.31
CA THR A 238 0.45 12.94 -22.43
C THR A 238 1.85 12.84 -23.05
N HIS A 239 2.86 13.57 -22.57
CA HIS A 239 4.12 13.77 -23.29
C HIS A 239 5.42 13.34 -22.57
N VAL A 240 5.43 12.84 -21.35
CA VAL A 240 6.66 12.20 -20.83
C VAL A 240 6.77 10.82 -21.46
N SER A 241 7.66 10.69 -22.44
CA SER A 241 7.85 9.40 -23.10
C SER A 241 8.31 8.34 -22.06
N LYS A 242 7.88 7.09 -22.24
CA LYS A 242 8.31 5.95 -21.38
C LYS A 242 9.85 5.87 -21.29
N LYS A 243 10.56 6.32 -22.30
CA LYS A 243 12.02 6.39 -22.36
C LYS A 243 12.57 7.42 -21.37
N GLN A 244 12.02 8.62 -21.35
CA GLN A 244 12.41 9.70 -20.43
C GLN A 244 12.12 9.32 -18.96
N LEU A 245 10.98 8.68 -18.69
CA LEU A 245 10.66 8.17 -17.36
C LEU A 245 11.70 7.16 -16.87
N LYS A 246 12.10 6.22 -17.74
CA LYS A 246 13.09 5.20 -17.42
C LYS A 246 14.48 5.80 -17.20
N GLU A 247 14.89 6.75 -18.02
CA GLU A 247 16.19 7.44 -17.90
C GLU A 247 16.27 8.26 -16.61
N LYS A 248 15.24 9.05 -16.31
CA LYS A 248 15.14 9.79 -15.03
C LYS A 248 15.19 8.86 -13.84
N TYR A 249 14.37 7.81 -13.86
CA TYR A 249 14.37 6.81 -12.80
C TYR A 249 15.76 6.20 -12.57
N LYS A 250 16.45 5.79 -13.63
CA LYS A 250 17.79 5.19 -13.54
C LYS A 250 18.82 6.13 -12.92
N ARG A 251 18.71 7.44 -13.17
CA ARG A 251 19.63 8.46 -12.60
C ARG A 251 19.32 8.81 -11.15
N THR A 252 18.06 8.72 -10.75
CA THR A 252 17.59 9.24 -9.46
C THR A 252 17.37 8.18 -8.39
N HIS A 253 17.14 6.92 -8.79
CA HIS A 253 16.93 5.84 -7.82
C HIS A 253 18.29 5.32 -7.29
N PRO A 254 18.48 5.16 -5.96
CA PRO A 254 19.77 4.74 -5.36
C PRO A 254 20.29 3.37 -5.80
N ARG A 255 19.45 2.56 -6.44
CA ARG A 255 19.81 1.25 -7.03
C ARG A 255 19.55 1.22 -8.55
N GLY A 256 19.35 2.36 -9.18
CA GLY A 256 19.05 2.52 -10.61
C GLY A 256 20.23 2.31 -11.54
#